data_9ac12b16dfc3cb96fc9d6591346d3976
#
_entry.id   9ac12b16dfc3cb96fc9d6591346d3976
#
_cell.length_a   1.000
_cell.length_b   1.000
_cell.length_c   1.000
_cell.angle_alpha   90.00
_cell.angle_beta   90.00
_cell.angle_gamma   90.00
#
_symmetry.space_group_name_H-M   'P 1'
#
loop_
_entity.id
_entity.type
_entity.pdbx_description
1 polymer ?
#
loop_
_entity_poly.entity_id
_entity_poly.type
_entity_poly.pdbx_seq_one_letter_code
_entity_poly.pdbx_strand_id
1 'polypeptide(L)'
;MTPANDGGHRYGATALTAAAIFAFMLALNHWMPLHRDDYDYMMVWKTGVPIASLSDVLSSAMQHYLLHGGRMVTVFCLDLFLWLGKPLFDAANALMFLALSVLVMMHARRSAALTRTPGLLALAALLLWLSLPHFGEVAVWKSGSTVYLWSAVPAFLFLLPYNLALKVMGEGQRARHAWAILPMFLLGVLAGWSIENLAVTVTLLAFGCTLYARRHGAFAPWMLTGAVGALAGLIGLVAAPGNYVRYDAQGADKGILIHLGNQIAGQGEMLLYLLPVLLLIYTAYRLCQRRLSGLPVEVHGSLFLYVGKKHVVAFDKGGITTVSVALWSLLLLLTASYFTGGWVASAIRDAVIAGVLTPLGQTRPKTIFLFTNVMNGFEEMAIYWLAILLCYHRMKELLGLTTASVRAAAQQVSWREVLRACPAARYAACLIGLGLCNNLVMIAAPTFPGRATFSSAAMFVAALLALLNDPSVRSEFFLPACRLLREAAFLLLAYTGAAALLLTHEMGTEDAARIAQIEAARARGETVVHFPRIENTRRALRHVYYEDWDNGVTRDGAMEYFGLTEIEVPPHRPQ
;
A
#
# COMPACT_ATOMS: atom_id res chain seq x y z
N MET A 1 48.14 -3.26 0.00
CA MET A 1 47.15 -3.01 -1.07
C MET A 1 45.88 -2.50 -0.43
N THR A 2 45.57 -1.25 -0.61
CA THR A 2 44.52 -0.47 0.04
C THR A 2 43.12 -0.82 -0.49
N PRO A 3 42.09 -1.01 0.36
CA PRO A 3 40.71 -1.19 -0.08
C PRO A 3 39.99 0.15 -0.24
N ALA A 4 40.44 0.98 -1.20
CA ALA A 4 39.96 2.37 -1.29
C ALA A 4 38.83 2.62 -2.32
N ASN A 5 38.34 1.58 -3.05
CA ASN A 5 37.41 1.82 -4.17
C ASN A 5 36.02 1.17 -4.05
N ASP A 6 35.70 0.49 -2.94
CA ASP A 6 34.44 -0.24 -2.78
C ASP A 6 33.26 0.63 -2.30
N GLY A 7 33.56 1.82 -1.78
CA GLY A 7 32.59 2.78 -1.27
C GLY A 7 31.79 3.49 -2.36
N GLY A 8 32.45 3.98 -3.39
CA GLY A 8 31.82 4.76 -4.47
C GLY A 8 30.84 3.96 -5.33
N HIS A 9 31.16 2.72 -5.66
CA HIS A 9 30.29 1.84 -6.44
C HIS A 9 28.96 1.49 -5.73
N ARG A 10 28.94 1.45 -4.40
CA ARG A 10 27.74 1.08 -3.64
C ARG A 10 26.79 2.26 -3.41
N TYR A 11 27.28 3.49 -3.37
CA TYR A 11 26.44 4.69 -3.39
C TYR A 11 25.75 4.84 -4.75
N GLY A 12 26.49 4.64 -5.85
CA GLY A 12 25.95 4.69 -7.20
C GLY A 12 24.81 3.69 -7.43
N ALA A 13 24.95 2.46 -6.94
CA ALA A 13 23.90 1.45 -7.07
C ALA A 13 22.62 1.81 -6.30
N THR A 14 22.74 2.40 -5.10
CA THR A 14 21.56 2.85 -4.33
C THR A 14 20.88 4.03 -5.01
N ALA A 15 21.64 4.98 -5.53
CA ALA A 15 21.11 6.12 -6.29
C ALA A 15 20.42 5.67 -7.57
N LEU A 16 21.00 4.71 -8.30
CA LEU A 16 20.38 4.13 -9.50
C LEU A 16 19.06 3.43 -9.17
N THR A 17 19.01 2.67 -8.07
CA THR A 17 17.78 2.02 -7.61
C THR A 17 16.71 3.06 -7.27
N ALA A 18 17.07 4.12 -6.56
CA ALA A 18 16.16 5.21 -6.24
C ALA A 18 15.65 5.91 -7.50
N ALA A 19 16.55 6.20 -8.47
CA ALA A 19 16.19 6.79 -9.74
C ALA A 19 15.24 5.89 -10.56
N ALA A 20 15.46 4.57 -10.56
CA ALA A 20 14.58 3.61 -11.24
C ALA A 20 13.17 3.56 -10.61
N ILE A 21 13.07 3.56 -9.27
CA ILE A 21 11.78 3.61 -8.56
C ILE A 21 11.06 4.93 -8.87
N PHE A 22 11.77 6.05 -8.81
CA PHE A 22 11.21 7.35 -9.13
C PHE A 22 10.72 7.41 -10.57
N ALA A 23 11.52 7.00 -11.55
CA ALA A 23 11.18 7.03 -12.97
C ALA A 23 9.97 6.15 -13.29
N PHE A 24 9.87 4.96 -12.68
CA PHE A 24 8.73 4.06 -12.83
C PHE A 24 7.44 4.71 -12.31
N MET A 25 7.48 5.27 -11.11
CA MET A 25 6.32 5.94 -10.52
C MET A 25 5.96 7.23 -11.26
N LEU A 26 6.96 7.97 -11.75
CA LEU A 26 6.71 9.16 -12.57
C LEU A 26 5.99 8.79 -13.87
N ALA A 27 6.40 7.72 -14.55
CA ALA A 27 5.74 7.25 -15.77
C ALA A 27 4.28 6.85 -15.51
N LEU A 28 4.01 6.10 -14.43
CA LEU A 28 2.64 5.75 -14.04
C LEU A 28 1.78 6.99 -13.77
N ASN A 29 2.30 7.95 -13.01
CA ASN A 29 1.57 9.18 -12.67
C ASN A 29 1.35 10.06 -13.90
N HIS A 30 2.35 10.17 -14.78
CA HIS A 30 2.26 10.97 -16.00
C HIS A 30 1.12 10.51 -16.90
N TRP A 31 0.96 9.20 -17.10
CA TRP A 31 -0.07 8.64 -17.96
C TRP A 31 -1.43 8.48 -17.27
N MET A 32 -1.50 8.51 -15.93
CA MET A 32 -2.78 8.41 -15.21
C MET A 32 -3.62 9.67 -15.44
N PRO A 33 -4.82 9.57 -16.04
CA PRO A 33 -5.72 10.70 -16.21
C PRO A 33 -6.19 11.31 -14.89
N LEU A 34 -6.74 12.52 -14.96
CA LEU A 34 -7.56 13.09 -13.90
C LEU A 34 -8.93 12.43 -13.92
N HIS A 35 -9.46 12.06 -12.78
CA HIS A 35 -10.78 11.43 -12.69
C HIS A 35 -11.39 11.56 -11.30
N ARG A 36 -12.68 11.26 -11.15
CA ARG A 36 -13.44 11.41 -9.92
C ARG A 36 -13.30 12.80 -9.34
N ASP A 37 -13.00 12.87 -8.06
CA ASP A 37 -12.91 14.08 -7.26
C ASP A 37 -11.75 15.01 -7.68
N ASP A 38 -10.85 14.59 -8.60
CA ASP A 38 -9.69 15.40 -9.01
C ASP A 38 -10.14 16.74 -9.63
N TYR A 39 -11.22 16.74 -10.42
CA TYR A 39 -11.77 17.97 -11.01
C TYR A 39 -12.40 18.89 -9.96
N ASP A 40 -13.06 18.33 -8.94
CA ASP A 40 -13.64 19.10 -7.84
C ASP A 40 -12.54 19.84 -7.06
N TYR A 41 -11.38 19.21 -6.88
CA TYR A 41 -10.22 19.81 -6.20
C TYR A 41 -9.40 20.78 -7.07
N MET A 42 -9.72 20.92 -8.35
CA MET A 42 -9.21 22.00 -9.22
C MET A 42 -10.04 23.28 -9.11
N MET A 43 -11.14 23.24 -8.38
CA MET A 43 -12.04 24.36 -8.13
C MET A 43 -12.05 24.71 -6.62
N VAL A 44 -12.36 25.95 -6.32
CA VAL A 44 -12.61 26.35 -4.93
C VAL A 44 -13.81 25.53 -4.43
N TRP A 45 -13.66 24.82 -3.36
CA TRP A 45 -14.57 23.79 -2.88
C TRP A 45 -16.03 24.24 -2.89
N LYS A 46 -16.87 23.52 -3.64
CA LYS A 46 -18.33 23.79 -3.78
C LYS A 46 -18.74 25.15 -4.38
N THR A 47 -17.84 25.82 -5.09
CA THR A 47 -18.18 27.11 -5.75
C THR A 47 -18.23 27.05 -7.27
N GLY A 48 -17.67 26.01 -7.88
CA GLY A 48 -17.52 25.90 -9.35
C GLY A 48 -16.48 26.88 -9.94
N VAL A 49 -15.76 27.62 -9.13
CA VAL A 49 -14.75 28.59 -9.57
C VAL A 49 -13.38 27.92 -9.61
N PRO A 50 -12.70 27.86 -10.77
CA PRO A 50 -11.35 27.32 -10.85
C PRO A 50 -10.36 28.03 -9.93
N ILE A 51 -9.47 27.29 -9.29
CA ILE A 51 -8.39 27.83 -8.45
C ILE A 51 -7.39 28.57 -9.35
N ALA A 52 -7.18 29.85 -9.10
CA ALA A 52 -6.30 30.73 -9.86
C ALA A 52 -5.17 31.34 -9.02
N SER A 53 -5.23 31.24 -7.71
CA SER A 53 -4.28 31.86 -6.78
C SER A 53 -4.04 31.04 -5.52
N LEU A 54 -2.96 31.33 -4.81
CA LEU A 54 -2.72 30.72 -3.48
C LEU A 54 -3.82 31.07 -2.46
N SER A 55 -4.45 32.24 -2.57
CA SER A 55 -5.60 32.58 -1.73
C SER A 55 -6.81 31.71 -2.00
N ASP A 56 -7.03 31.28 -3.25
CA ASP A 56 -8.08 30.35 -3.60
C ASP A 56 -7.80 28.95 -3.04
N VAL A 57 -6.57 28.49 -3.10
CA VAL A 57 -6.13 27.24 -2.45
C VAL A 57 -6.44 27.26 -0.95
N LEU A 58 -6.08 28.34 -0.26
CA LEU A 58 -6.36 28.50 1.17
C LEU A 58 -7.87 28.58 1.46
N SER A 59 -8.62 29.29 0.63
CA SER A 59 -10.08 29.40 0.73
C SER A 59 -10.75 28.04 0.51
N SER A 60 -10.33 27.28 -0.50
CA SER A 60 -10.82 25.95 -0.81
C SER A 60 -10.57 24.99 0.37
N ALA A 61 -9.34 24.92 0.86
CA ALA A 61 -8.98 24.08 2.00
C ALA A 61 -9.77 24.45 3.26
N MET A 62 -10.02 25.74 3.51
CA MET A 62 -10.81 26.19 4.64
C MET A 62 -12.31 25.83 4.47
N GLN A 63 -12.89 26.00 3.29
CA GLN A 63 -14.27 25.61 3.00
C GLN A 63 -14.45 24.11 3.14
N HIS A 64 -13.50 23.32 2.63
CA HIS A 64 -13.49 21.87 2.80
C HIS A 64 -13.43 21.48 4.29
N TYR A 65 -12.61 22.16 5.10
CA TYR A 65 -12.50 21.94 6.54
C TYR A 65 -13.82 22.20 7.26
N LEU A 66 -14.52 23.24 6.87
CA LEU A 66 -15.80 23.61 7.50
C LEU A 66 -16.97 22.73 7.05
N LEU A 67 -16.98 22.26 5.79
CA LEU A 67 -18.16 21.66 5.16
C LEU A 67 -18.04 20.16 4.90
N HIS A 68 -16.81 19.59 4.85
CA HIS A 68 -16.63 18.20 4.38
C HIS A 68 -15.74 17.35 5.29
N GLY A 69 -14.59 17.85 5.76
CA GLY A 69 -13.71 17.05 6.61
C GLY A 69 -12.43 17.72 7.06
N GLY A 70 -11.85 17.19 8.15
CA GLY A 70 -10.73 17.80 8.87
C GLY A 70 -9.34 17.66 8.22
N ARG A 71 -9.19 16.98 7.09
CA ARG A 71 -7.91 16.67 6.44
C ARG A 71 -7.29 17.87 5.73
N MET A 72 -7.21 18.99 6.40
CA MET A 72 -6.81 20.27 5.81
C MET A 72 -5.42 20.25 5.16
N VAL A 73 -4.45 19.56 5.78
CA VAL A 73 -3.08 19.45 5.22
C VAL A 73 -3.07 18.72 3.89
N THR A 74 -3.80 17.60 3.79
CA THR A 74 -3.85 16.81 2.55
C THR A 74 -4.62 17.53 1.45
N VAL A 75 -5.74 18.19 1.78
CA VAL A 75 -6.53 18.98 0.82
C VAL A 75 -5.74 20.17 0.33
N PHE A 76 -5.11 20.92 1.23
CA PHE A 76 -4.24 22.03 0.84
C PHE A 76 -3.12 21.59 -0.13
N CYS A 77 -2.47 20.45 0.15
CA CYS A 77 -1.45 19.92 -0.74
C CYS A 77 -2.04 19.51 -2.10
N LEU A 78 -3.21 18.86 -2.11
CA LEU A 78 -3.88 18.43 -3.34
C LEU A 78 -4.23 19.64 -4.22
N ASP A 79 -4.98 20.59 -3.67
CA ASP A 79 -5.41 21.81 -4.37
C ASP A 79 -4.20 22.60 -4.90
N LEU A 80 -3.15 22.77 -4.06
CA LEU A 80 -1.92 23.46 -4.43
C LEU A 80 -1.22 22.81 -5.63
N PHE A 81 -1.01 21.49 -5.59
CA PHE A 81 -0.28 20.81 -6.64
C PHE A 81 -1.11 20.61 -7.90
N LEU A 82 -2.44 20.48 -7.81
CA LEU A 82 -3.31 20.48 -8.98
C LEU A 82 -3.33 21.87 -9.65
N TRP A 83 -3.37 22.95 -8.87
CA TRP A 83 -3.26 24.31 -9.37
C TRP A 83 -1.91 24.58 -10.04
N LEU A 84 -0.80 24.12 -9.45
CA LEU A 84 0.54 24.25 -10.05
C LEU A 84 0.72 23.37 -11.31
N GLY A 85 -0.20 22.48 -11.55
CA GLY A 85 -0.29 21.65 -12.74
C GLY A 85 0.09 20.18 -12.53
N LYS A 86 -0.61 19.32 -13.27
CA LYS A 86 -0.45 17.86 -13.21
C LYS A 86 1.01 17.38 -13.29
N PRO A 87 1.91 17.91 -14.17
CA PRO A 87 3.29 17.42 -14.24
C PRO A 87 4.06 17.58 -12.92
N LEU A 88 3.81 18.69 -12.20
CA LEU A 88 4.45 18.90 -10.89
C LEU A 88 3.89 17.96 -9.83
N PHE A 89 2.58 17.73 -9.84
CA PHE A 89 1.95 16.72 -8.99
C PHE A 89 2.56 15.35 -9.24
N ASP A 90 2.65 14.92 -10.51
CA ASP A 90 3.16 13.60 -10.91
C ASP A 90 4.59 13.36 -10.39
N ALA A 91 5.46 14.37 -10.52
CA ALA A 91 6.83 14.31 -10.01
C ALA A 91 6.87 14.26 -8.46
N ALA A 92 6.06 15.08 -7.80
CA ALA A 92 5.96 15.10 -6.35
C ALA A 92 5.40 13.76 -5.80
N ASN A 93 4.38 13.19 -6.42
CA ASN A 93 3.80 11.92 -6.03
C ASN A 93 4.77 10.74 -6.20
N ALA A 94 5.54 10.72 -7.30
CA ALA A 94 6.62 9.75 -7.51
C ALA A 94 7.71 9.87 -6.43
N LEU A 95 8.06 11.09 -6.03
CA LEU A 95 9.01 11.35 -4.94
C LEU A 95 8.45 10.87 -3.58
N MET A 96 7.15 11.06 -3.32
CA MET A 96 6.51 10.58 -2.09
C MET A 96 6.55 9.05 -1.99
N PHE A 97 6.32 8.31 -3.07
CA PHE A 97 6.45 6.86 -3.04
C PHE A 97 7.89 6.40 -2.80
N LEU A 98 8.87 7.06 -3.44
CA LEU A 98 10.28 6.81 -3.15
C LEU A 98 10.63 7.13 -1.69
N ALA A 99 10.15 8.26 -1.17
CA ALA A 99 10.36 8.65 0.23
C ALA A 99 9.76 7.63 1.20
N LEU A 100 8.53 7.14 0.96
CA LEU A 100 7.93 6.07 1.75
C LEU A 100 8.78 4.80 1.72
N SER A 101 9.25 4.38 0.54
CA SER A 101 10.10 3.19 0.39
C SER A 101 11.40 3.30 1.19
N VAL A 102 12.03 4.47 1.15
CA VAL A 102 13.22 4.80 1.95
C VAL A 102 12.92 4.79 3.45
N LEU A 103 11.82 5.42 3.87
CA LEU A 103 11.44 5.49 5.29
C LEU A 103 11.09 4.11 5.85
N VAL A 104 10.35 3.29 5.11
CA VAL A 104 10.06 1.89 5.49
C VAL A 104 11.36 1.09 5.67
N MET A 105 12.32 1.24 4.75
CA MET A 105 13.64 0.63 4.88
C MET A 105 14.42 1.17 6.11
N MET A 106 14.40 2.48 6.36
CA MET A 106 15.07 3.09 7.52
C MET A 106 14.47 2.61 8.85
N HIS A 107 13.14 2.55 8.93
CA HIS A 107 12.44 2.00 10.10
C HIS A 107 12.83 0.54 10.34
N ALA A 108 12.82 -0.29 9.32
CA ALA A 108 13.18 -1.71 9.41
C ALA A 108 14.61 -1.91 9.94
N ARG A 109 15.56 -1.11 9.44
CA ARG A 109 16.97 -1.16 9.86
C ARG A 109 17.24 -0.44 11.16
N ARG A 110 16.31 0.39 11.61
CA ARG A 110 16.53 1.33 12.73
C ARG A 110 17.81 2.15 12.50
N SER A 111 17.94 2.73 11.30
CA SER A 111 19.13 3.48 10.87
C SER A 111 18.76 4.47 9.77
N ALA A 112 19.18 5.71 9.93
CA ALA A 112 19.02 6.76 8.91
C ALA A 112 20.08 6.70 7.79
N ALA A 113 21.05 5.78 7.88
CA ALA A 113 22.09 5.65 6.87
C ALA A 113 21.54 5.06 5.56
N LEU A 114 21.62 5.81 4.47
CA LEU A 114 21.21 5.38 3.11
C LEU A 114 22.28 4.53 2.41
N THR A 115 23.43 4.35 3.03
CA THR A 115 24.57 3.71 2.42
C THR A 115 24.43 2.19 2.32
N ARG A 116 24.80 1.65 1.13
CA ARG A 116 25.05 0.21 0.90
C ARG A 116 23.82 -0.72 0.92
N THR A 117 22.64 -0.24 0.50
CA THR A 117 21.43 -1.06 0.57
C THR A 117 20.54 -1.01 -0.69
N PRO A 118 21.08 -1.07 -1.94
CA PRO A 118 20.23 -1.01 -3.12
C PRO A 118 19.19 -2.14 -3.13
N GLY A 119 19.61 -3.36 -2.77
CA GLY A 119 18.71 -4.53 -2.74
C GLY A 119 17.60 -4.42 -1.69
N LEU A 120 17.85 -3.81 -0.54
CA LEU A 120 16.83 -3.63 0.49
C LEU A 120 15.83 -2.51 0.11
N LEU A 121 16.29 -1.45 -0.54
CA LEU A 121 15.43 -0.39 -1.09
C LEU A 121 14.55 -0.94 -2.23
N ALA A 122 15.13 -1.68 -3.16
CA ALA A 122 14.38 -2.34 -4.21
C ALA A 122 13.33 -3.31 -3.66
N LEU A 123 13.69 -4.09 -2.62
CA LEU A 123 12.77 -5.00 -1.96
C LEU A 123 11.65 -4.26 -1.20
N ALA A 124 11.96 -3.13 -0.56
CA ALA A 124 10.95 -2.29 0.08
C ALA A 124 9.91 -1.79 -0.93
N ALA A 125 10.36 -1.21 -2.05
CA ALA A 125 9.48 -0.73 -3.10
C ALA A 125 8.67 -1.87 -3.75
N LEU A 126 9.29 -3.02 -4.01
CA LEU A 126 8.63 -4.22 -4.55
C LEU A 126 7.54 -4.73 -3.60
N LEU A 127 7.83 -4.84 -2.30
CA LEU A 127 6.86 -5.33 -1.33
C LEU A 127 5.70 -4.34 -1.14
N LEU A 128 5.96 -3.04 -1.18
CA LEU A 128 4.90 -2.02 -1.20
C LEU A 128 4.05 -2.15 -2.47
N TRP A 129 4.67 -2.28 -3.64
CA TRP A 129 3.97 -2.51 -4.91
C TRP A 129 3.05 -3.73 -4.87
N LEU A 130 3.55 -4.86 -4.37
CA LEU A 130 2.82 -6.13 -4.35
C LEU A 130 1.78 -6.25 -3.23
N SER A 131 1.88 -5.46 -2.16
CA SER A 131 1.14 -5.71 -0.91
C SER A 131 0.29 -4.56 -0.40
N LEU A 132 0.44 -3.34 -0.95
CA LEU A 132 -0.46 -2.25 -0.58
C LEU A 132 -1.87 -2.50 -1.13
N PRO A 133 -2.91 -2.44 -0.27
CA PRO A 133 -4.28 -2.54 -0.72
C PRO A 133 -4.63 -1.42 -1.70
N HIS A 134 -5.32 -1.75 -2.81
CA HIS A 134 -5.78 -0.76 -3.79
C HIS A 134 -4.68 0.19 -4.28
N PHE A 135 -3.52 -0.34 -4.69
CA PHE A 135 -2.33 0.45 -5.00
C PHE A 135 -2.62 1.62 -5.95
N GLY A 136 -3.37 1.39 -7.03
CA GLY A 136 -3.73 2.45 -7.98
C GLY A 136 -4.51 3.59 -7.34
N GLU A 137 -5.40 3.26 -6.41
CA GLU A 137 -6.23 4.23 -5.68
C GLU A 137 -5.44 5.01 -4.63
N VAL A 138 -4.54 4.35 -3.90
CA VAL A 138 -3.85 4.95 -2.74
C VAL A 138 -2.47 5.54 -3.05
N ALA A 139 -1.90 5.23 -4.23
CA ALA A 139 -0.54 5.65 -4.57
C ALA A 139 -0.40 6.32 -5.95
N VAL A 140 -1.45 6.27 -6.81
CA VAL A 140 -1.39 6.82 -8.18
C VAL A 140 -2.51 7.83 -8.42
N TRP A 141 -3.77 7.53 -8.08
CA TRP A 141 -4.87 8.48 -8.19
C TRP A 141 -4.60 9.73 -7.34
N LYS A 142 -4.77 10.94 -7.90
CA LYS A 142 -4.29 12.20 -7.27
C LYS A 142 -4.90 12.43 -5.90
N SER A 143 -6.22 12.47 -5.83
CA SER A 143 -6.95 12.68 -4.57
C SER A 143 -6.66 11.55 -3.56
N GLY A 144 -6.65 10.30 -4.01
CA GLY A 144 -6.37 9.15 -3.14
C GLY A 144 -4.93 9.12 -2.64
N SER A 145 -3.94 9.33 -3.51
CA SER A 145 -2.53 9.32 -3.10
C SER A 145 -2.21 10.41 -2.09
N THR A 146 -2.81 11.60 -2.24
CA THR A 146 -2.62 12.69 -1.28
C THR A 146 -3.16 12.33 0.10
N VAL A 147 -4.31 11.65 0.16
CA VAL A 147 -4.89 11.20 1.44
C VAL A 147 -4.05 10.11 2.11
N TYR A 148 -3.55 9.13 1.36
CA TYR A 148 -2.89 7.95 1.96
C TYR A 148 -1.37 8.01 1.90
N LEU A 149 -0.78 8.16 0.71
CA LEU A 149 0.67 8.16 0.53
C LEU A 149 1.31 9.42 1.15
N TRP A 150 0.75 10.61 0.85
CA TRP A 150 1.30 11.87 1.36
C TRP A 150 1.09 12.05 2.86
N SER A 151 0.08 11.40 3.45
CA SER A 151 -0.09 11.34 4.91
C SER A 151 0.92 10.40 5.57
N ALA A 152 1.22 9.26 4.93
CA ALA A 152 2.13 8.28 5.50
C ALA A 152 3.58 8.79 5.55
N VAL A 153 4.04 9.54 4.53
CA VAL A 153 5.42 10.05 4.47
C VAL A 153 5.77 10.93 5.67
N PRO A 154 5.06 12.03 5.99
CA PRO A 154 5.38 12.84 7.16
C PRO A 154 5.21 12.07 8.48
N ALA A 155 4.26 11.15 8.57
CA ALA A 155 4.07 10.34 9.77
C ALA A 155 5.26 9.38 10.01
N PHE A 156 5.70 8.65 9.00
CA PHE A 156 6.88 7.78 9.11
C PHE A 156 8.15 8.60 9.34
N LEU A 157 8.30 9.76 8.68
CA LEU A 157 9.41 10.68 8.91
C LEU A 157 9.42 11.19 10.36
N PHE A 158 8.26 11.57 10.89
CA PHE A 158 8.09 12.02 12.28
C PHE A 158 8.45 10.93 13.30
N LEU A 159 8.04 9.68 13.04
CA LEU A 159 8.31 8.55 13.95
C LEU A 159 9.75 8.04 13.87
N LEU A 160 10.50 8.33 12.80
CA LEU A 160 11.86 7.82 12.62
C LEU A 160 12.82 8.25 13.73
N PRO A 161 12.92 9.52 14.15
CA PRO A 161 13.75 9.95 15.28
C PRO A 161 13.42 9.21 16.58
N TYR A 162 12.13 8.99 16.88
CA TYR A 162 11.71 8.20 18.06
C TYR A 162 12.20 6.75 17.98
N ASN A 163 12.05 6.11 16.80
CA ASN A 163 12.52 4.74 16.58
C ASN A 163 14.04 4.62 16.75
N LEU A 164 14.80 5.59 16.22
CA LEU A 164 16.25 5.65 16.37
C LEU A 164 16.67 5.89 17.84
N ALA A 165 15.97 6.79 18.52
CA ALA A 165 16.22 7.07 19.94
C ALA A 165 15.99 5.83 20.80
N LEU A 166 14.89 5.09 20.58
CA LEU A 166 14.62 3.83 21.30
C LEU A 166 15.70 2.76 21.07
N LYS A 167 16.33 2.73 19.88
CA LYS A 167 17.47 1.84 19.63
C LYS A 167 18.68 2.23 20.46
N VAL A 168 19.08 3.51 20.38
CA VAL A 168 20.24 4.06 21.09
C VAL A 168 20.09 3.93 22.62
N MET A 169 18.87 4.11 23.14
CA MET A 169 18.55 3.88 24.55
C MET A 169 18.73 2.42 24.95
N GLY A 170 18.35 1.47 24.11
CA GLY A 170 18.59 0.05 24.31
C GLY A 170 20.09 -0.31 24.34
N GLU A 171 20.94 0.54 23.77
CA GLU A 171 22.41 0.45 23.79
C GLU A 171 23.05 1.28 24.95
N GLY A 172 22.24 1.84 25.85
CA GLY A 172 22.71 2.63 27.01
C GLY A 172 23.16 4.06 26.69
N GLN A 173 22.87 4.56 25.50
CA GLN A 173 23.26 5.91 25.05
C GLN A 173 22.08 6.89 25.11
N ARG A 174 22.36 8.20 25.13
CA ARG A 174 21.35 9.27 25.18
C ARG A 174 21.21 9.97 23.83
N ALA A 175 19.98 10.11 23.32
CA ALA A 175 19.69 10.90 22.13
C ALA A 175 19.62 12.40 22.48
N ARG A 176 20.66 13.18 22.17
CA ARG A 176 20.74 14.62 22.42
C ARG A 176 20.74 15.38 21.09
N HIS A 177 19.60 16.01 20.74
CA HIS A 177 19.49 16.88 19.57
C HIS A 177 18.61 18.09 19.91
N ALA A 178 19.17 19.08 20.63
CA ALA A 178 18.42 20.27 21.06
C ALA A 178 17.86 21.10 19.88
N TRP A 179 18.55 21.12 18.74
CA TRP A 179 18.11 21.81 17.53
C TRP A 179 16.82 21.25 16.90
N ALA A 180 16.44 20.04 17.25
CA ALA A 180 15.28 19.35 16.70
C ALA A 180 13.93 19.79 17.32
N ILE A 181 13.90 20.70 18.29
CA ILE A 181 12.68 21.10 19.02
C ILE A 181 11.62 21.64 18.06
N LEU A 182 11.91 22.71 17.32
CA LEU A 182 10.96 23.32 16.37
C LEU A 182 10.65 22.43 15.17
N PRO A 183 11.63 21.82 14.49
CA PRO A 183 11.36 20.87 13.42
C PRO A 183 10.45 19.71 13.85
N MET A 184 10.66 19.15 15.04
CA MET A 184 9.83 18.05 15.54
C MET A 184 8.41 18.49 15.90
N PHE A 185 8.23 19.72 16.41
CA PHE A 185 6.89 20.26 16.63
C PHE A 185 6.13 20.41 15.30
N LEU A 186 6.73 21.08 14.31
CA LEU A 186 6.11 21.30 12.99
C LEU A 186 5.81 19.98 12.27
N LEU A 187 6.76 19.05 12.27
CA LEU A 187 6.57 17.74 11.67
C LEU A 187 5.51 16.92 12.42
N GLY A 188 5.42 17.09 13.75
CA GLY A 188 4.35 16.54 14.58
C GLY A 188 2.98 17.06 14.16
N VAL A 189 2.83 18.38 13.98
CA VAL A 189 1.57 18.99 13.50
C VAL A 189 1.19 18.40 12.12
N LEU A 190 2.12 18.31 11.19
CA LEU A 190 1.85 17.72 9.87
C LEU A 190 1.42 16.25 9.96
N ALA A 191 2.11 15.45 10.76
CA ALA A 191 1.79 14.04 10.95
C ALA A 191 0.43 13.83 11.66
N GLY A 192 0.11 14.68 12.65
CA GLY A 192 -1.14 14.63 13.40
C GLY A 192 -2.34 15.22 12.67
N TRP A 193 -2.14 16.04 11.63
CA TRP A 193 -3.22 16.68 10.88
C TRP A 193 -3.41 16.10 9.48
N SER A 194 -3.15 14.82 9.30
CA SER A 194 -3.16 14.16 8.00
C SER A 194 -4.38 13.25 7.81
N ILE A 195 -4.39 12.07 8.42
CA ILE A 195 -5.48 11.09 8.33
C ILE A 195 -5.77 10.49 9.71
N GLU A 196 -7.03 10.24 10.03
CA GLU A 196 -7.56 9.99 11.36
C GLU A 196 -6.84 8.85 12.11
N ASN A 197 -6.76 7.65 11.51
CA ASN A 197 -6.16 6.50 12.17
C ASN A 197 -4.67 6.70 12.44
N LEU A 198 -3.95 7.26 11.46
CA LEU A 198 -2.51 7.47 11.58
C LEU A 198 -2.20 8.61 12.57
N ALA A 199 -3.02 9.68 12.57
CA ALA A 199 -2.88 10.81 13.49
C ALA A 199 -2.98 10.36 14.96
N VAL A 200 -3.96 9.54 15.30
CA VAL A 200 -4.11 8.95 16.64
C VAL A 200 -2.89 8.08 16.97
N THR A 201 -2.49 7.22 16.05
CA THR A 201 -1.38 6.28 16.24
C THR A 201 -0.06 7.01 16.49
N VAL A 202 0.29 8.01 15.65
CA VAL A 202 1.56 8.75 15.81
C VAL A 202 1.57 9.56 17.10
N THR A 203 0.44 10.14 17.49
CA THR A 203 0.30 10.89 18.75
C THR A 203 0.54 9.99 19.95
N LEU A 204 -0.17 8.86 20.02
CA LEU A 204 -0.02 7.91 21.13
C LEU A 204 1.41 7.34 21.21
N LEU A 205 2.02 7.02 20.08
CA LEU A 205 3.40 6.53 20.03
C LEU A 205 4.39 7.60 20.50
N ALA A 206 4.25 8.84 20.05
CA ALA A 206 5.15 9.92 20.44
C ALA A 206 5.11 10.16 21.95
N PHE A 207 3.91 10.20 22.56
CA PHE A 207 3.76 10.30 24.02
C PHE A 207 4.30 9.05 24.73
N GLY A 208 3.98 7.85 24.22
CA GLY A 208 4.48 6.60 24.81
C GLY A 208 6.01 6.51 24.80
N CYS A 209 6.65 6.86 23.68
CA CYS A 209 8.10 6.92 23.55
C CYS A 209 8.71 7.99 24.48
N THR A 210 8.08 9.16 24.59
CA THR A 210 8.52 10.24 25.48
C THR A 210 8.46 9.81 26.96
N LEU A 211 7.36 9.18 27.36
CA LEU A 211 7.20 8.66 28.72
C LEU A 211 8.21 7.55 29.03
N TYR A 212 8.41 6.63 28.08
CA TYR A 212 9.39 5.58 28.19
C TYR A 212 10.80 6.16 28.35
N ALA A 213 11.17 7.13 27.51
CA ALA A 213 12.47 7.80 27.60
C ALA A 213 12.66 8.53 28.94
N ARG A 214 11.61 9.17 29.46
CA ARG A 214 11.65 9.85 30.76
C ARG A 214 11.90 8.86 31.90
N ARG A 215 11.21 7.72 31.90
CA ARG A 215 11.37 6.68 32.93
C ARG A 215 12.77 6.04 32.93
N HIS A 216 13.44 6.01 31.77
CA HIS A 216 14.78 5.43 31.63
C HIS A 216 15.90 6.48 31.62
N GLY A 217 15.61 7.74 32.03
CA GLY A 217 16.62 8.80 32.15
C GLY A 217 17.21 9.26 30.80
N ALA A 218 16.55 8.99 29.68
CA ALA A 218 17.01 9.34 28.34
C ALA A 218 16.10 10.37 27.63
N PHE A 219 15.31 11.10 28.40
CA PHE A 219 14.42 12.14 27.90
C PHE A 219 15.19 13.24 27.16
N ALA A 220 14.63 13.66 26.03
CA ALA A 220 15.08 14.81 25.27
C ALA A 220 13.88 15.74 24.95
N PRO A 221 14.03 17.08 25.06
CA PRO A 221 12.92 18.03 24.90
C PRO A 221 12.18 17.93 23.56
N TRP A 222 12.88 17.60 22.46
CA TRP A 222 12.30 17.42 21.14
C TRP A 222 11.26 16.27 21.10
N MET A 223 11.37 15.28 21.98
CA MET A 223 10.38 14.19 22.05
C MET A 223 9.03 14.71 22.53
N LEU A 224 9.04 15.55 23.59
CA LEU A 224 7.81 16.14 24.10
C LEU A 224 7.20 17.15 23.13
N THR A 225 8.01 18.03 22.54
CA THR A 225 7.51 19.04 21.60
C THR A 225 6.95 18.39 20.34
N GLY A 226 7.56 17.31 19.83
CA GLY A 226 7.00 16.51 18.76
C GLY A 226 5.65 15.88 19.13
N ALA A 227 5.55 15.27 20.32
CA ALA A 227 4.29 14.70 20.80
C ALA A 227 3.18 15.76 20.97
N VAL A 228 3.52 16.95 21.47
CA VAL A 228 2.59 18.09 21.57
C VAL A 228 2.20 18.60 20.18
N GLY A 229 3.13 18.66 19.23
CA GLY A 229 2.83 19.00 17.83
C GLY A 229 1.84 18.00 17.21
N ALA A 230 2.07 16.69 17.39
CA ALA A 230 1.18 15.65 16.88
C ALA A 230 -0.23 15.75 17.52
N LEU A 231 -0.30 16.03 18.81
CA LEU A 231 -1.58 16.27 19.50
C LEU A 231 -2.29 17.52 18.96
N ALA A 232 -1.57 18.61 18.72
CA ALA A 232 -2.16 19.83 18.14
C ALA A 232 -2.72 19.57 16.74
N GLY A 233 -1.99 18.82 15.90
CA GLY A 233 -2.48 18.39 14.60
C GLY A 233 -3.71 17.47 14.69
N LEU A 234 -3.70 16.50 15.60
CA LEU A 234 -4.85 15.61 15.85
C LEU A 234 -6.09 16.39 16.30
N ILE A 235 -5.92 17.37 17.19
CA ILE A 235 -7.03 18.23 17.63
C ILE A 235 -7.57 19.01 16.43
N GLY A 236 -6.71 19.62 15.59
CA GLY A 236 -7.11 20.31 14.37
C GLY A 236 -7.88 19.39 13.40
N LEU A 237 -7.44 18.14 13.25
CA LEU A 237 -8.11 17.15 12.40
C LEU A 237 -9.51 16.80 12.91
N VAL A 238 -9.63 16.48 14.20
CA VAL A 238 -10.88 15.96 14.79
C VAL A 238 -11.90 17.07 15.04
N ALA A 239 -11.43 18.27 15.41
CA ALA A 239 -12.31 19.40 15.71
C ALA A 239 -12.97 20.04 14.47
N ALA A 240 -12.65 19.60 13.26
CA ALA A 240 -13.21 20.15 12.03
C ALA A 240 -14.73 19.97 11.97
N PRO A 241 -15.51 21.06 11.78
CA PRO A 241 -16.97 20.99 11.64
C PRO A 241 -17.43 20.07 10.51
N GLY A 242 -16.69 20.07 9.38
CA GLY A 242 -17.00 19.24 8.22
C GLY A 242 -16.99 17.73 8.49
N ASN A 243 -16.24 17.26 9.49
CA ASN A 243 -16.28 15.84 9.89
C ASN A 243 -17.69 15.46 10.38
N TYR A 244 -18.31 16.31 11.16
CA TYR A 244 -19.65 16.07 11.73
C TYR A 244 -20.73 16.18 10.65
N VAL A 245 -20.63 17.18 9.76
CA VAL A 245 -21.53 17.31 8.61
C VAL A 245 -21.52 16.05 7.75
N ARG A 246 -20.32 15.54 7.43
CA ARG A 246 -20.16 14.32 6.64
C ARG A 246 -20.63 13.08 7.41
N TYR A 247 -20.37 13.01 8.71
CA TYR A 247 -20.78 11.91 9.57
C TYR A 247 -22.30 11.77 9.58
N ASP A 248 -23.02 12.87 9.76
CA ASP A 248 -24.49 12.91 9.76
C ASP A 248 -25.05 12.53 8.38
N ALA A 249 -24.47 13.07 7.29
CA ALA A 249 -24.87 12.74 5.92
C ALA A 249 -24.68 11.26 5.55
N GLN A 250 -23.72 10.56 6.16
CA GLN A 250 -23.47 9.13 5.93
C GLN A 250 -24.36 8.21 6.77
N GLY A 251 -25.30 8.75 7.56
CA GLY A 251 -26.18 7.96 8.40
C GLY A 251 -25.39 7.23 9.48
N ALA A 252 -24.71 7.98 10.32
CA ALA A 252 -23.72 7.53 11.27
C ALA A 252 -24.24 6.64 12.41
N ASP A 253 -25.53 6.61 12.63
CA ASP A 253 -26.14 5.81 13.70
C ASP A 253 -26.22 4.33 13.33
N LYS A 254 -25.05 3.79 12.93
CA LYS A 254 -24.87 2.36 12.66
C LYS A 254 -24.55 1.68 14.00
N GLY A 255 -25.36 0.69 14.38
CA GLY A 255 -25.13 -0.07 15.61
C GLY A 255 -23.74 -0.70 15.67
N ILE A 256 -23.23 -0.95 16.88
CA ILE A 256 -21.88 -1.49 17.15
C ILE A 256 -21.54 -2.74 16.34
N LEU A 257 -22.50 -3.60 15.99
CA LEU A 257 -22.29 -4.78 15.18
C LEU A 257 -21.83 -4.45 13.74
N ILE A 258 -22.30 -3.33 13.16
CA ILE A 258 -21.88 -2.86 11.85
C ILE A 258 -20.42 -2.37 11.91
N HIS A 259 -20.06 -1.62 12.96
CA HIS A 259 -18.68 -1.18 13.17
C HIS A 259 -17.71 -2.36 13.34
N LEU A 260 -18.11 -3.38 14.12
CA LEU A 260 -17.33 -4.62 14.26
C LEU A 260 -17.23 -5.38 12.93
N GLY A 261 -18.33 -5.49 12.17
CA GLY A 261 -18.33 -6.07 10.83
C GLY A 261 -17.38 -5.34 9.88
N ASN A 262 -17.39 -4.00 9.87
CA ASN A 262 -16.46 -3.18 9.10
C ASN A 262 -15.00 -3.43 9.53
N GLN A 263 -14.73 -3.57 10.83
CA GLN A 263 -13.39 -3.90 11.32
C GLN A 263 -12.90 -5.25 10.80
N ILE A 264 -13.75 -6.28 10.87
CA ILE A 264 -13.41 -7.63 10.37
C ILE A 264 -13.15 -7.57 8.86
N ALA A 265 -14.01 -6.90 8.09
CA ALA A 265 -13.88 -6.78 6.65
C ALA A 265 -12.60 -6.02 6.26
N GLY A 266 -12.36 -4.82 6.79
CA GLY A 266 -11.18 -4.03 6.45
C GLY A 266 -9.86 -4.68 6.89
N GLN A 267 -9.81 -5.28 8.11
CA GLN A 267 -8.64 -6.05 8.55
C GLN A 267 -8.41 -7.28 7.67
N GLY A 268 -9.48 -8.01 7.36
CA GLY A 268 -9.43 -9.20 6.50
C GLY A 268 -8.93 -8.86 5.10
N GLU A 269 -9.45 -7.82 4.49
CA GLU A 269 -9.02 -7.34 3.19
C GLU A 269 -7.53 -6.98 3.18
N MET A 270 -7.05 -6.21 4.18
CA MET A 270 -5.63 -5.92 4.33
C MET A 270 -4.78 -7.19 4.39
N LEU A 271 -5.18 -8.17 5.20
CA LEU A 271 -4.42 -9.42 5.36
C LEU A 271 -4.35 -10.23 4.07
N LEU A 272 -5.41 -10.18 3.25
CA LEU A 272 -5.42 -10.83 1.93
C LEU A 272 -4.42 -10.18 0.97
N TYR A 273 -4.35 -8.84 0.92
CA TYR A 273 -3.33 -8.14 0.14
C TYR A 273 -1.91 -8.38 0.67
N LEU A 274 -1.76 -8.48 1.98
CA LEU A 274 -0.48 -8.75 2.65
C LEU A 274 -0.04 -10.22 2.60
N LEU A 275 -0.78 -11.12 1.97
CA LEU A 275 -0.46 -12.56 1.97
C LEU A 275 1.02 -12.86 1.65
N PRO A 276 1.67 -12.26 0.64
CA PRO A 276 3.09 -12.50 0.39
C PRO A 276 3.98 -12.11 1.57
N VAL A 277 3.70 -10.95 2.16
CA VAL A 277 4.44 -10.43 3.32
C VAL A 277 4.26 -11.33 4.54
N LEU A 278 3.02 -11.76 4.82
CA LEU A 278 2.71 -12.64 5.95
C LEU A 278 3.38 -14.01 5.84
N LEU A 279 3.37 -14.59 4.64
CA LEU A 279 4.04 -15.87 4.39
C LEU A 279 5.56 -15.75 4.56
N LEU A 280 6.15 -14.64 4.12
CA LEU A 280 7.58 -14.37 4.30
C LEU A 280 7.93 -14.07 5.78
N ILE A 281 7.10 -13.33 6.50
CA ILE A 281 7.24 -13.12 7.95
C ILE A 281 7.20 -14.46 8.69
N TYR A 282 6.21 -15.30 8.36
CA TYR A 282 6.10 -16.64 8.94
C TYR A 282 7.33 -17.49 8.66
N THR A 283 7.83 -17.48 7.41
CA THR A 283 9.06 -18.19 7.04
C THR A 283 10.26 -17.70 7.83
N ALA A 284 10.47 -16.38 7.88
CA ALA A 284 11.57 -15.77 8.62
C ALA A 284 11.51 -16.13 10.13
N TYR A 285 10.31 -16.09 10.70
CA TYR A 285 10.09 -16.52 12.08
C TYR A 285 10.46 -18.00 12.29
N ARG A 286 10.06 -18.91 11.37
CA ARG A 286 10.40 -20.34 11.44
C ARG A 286 11.90 -20.58 11.27
N LEU A 287 12.59 -19.81 10.46
CA LEU A 287 14.06 -19.86 10.35
C LEU A 287 14.73 -19.45 11.68
N CYS A 288 14.26 -18.38 12.33
CA CYS A 288 14.74 -18.00 13.66
C CYS A 288 14.51 -19.12 14.68
N GLN A 289 13.32 -19.74 14.69
CA GLN A 289 12.96 -20.81 15.60
C GLN A 289 13.83 -22.06 15.38
N ARG A 290 14.02 -22.49 14.13
CA ARG A 290 14.89 -23.62 13.77
C ARG A 290 16.33 -23.38 14.19
N ARG A 291 16.86 -22.17 13.96
CA ARG A 291 18.21 -21.82 14.41
C ARG A 291 18.40 -21.95 15.93
N LEU A 292 17.41 -21.49 16.69
CA LEU A 292 17.46 -21.58 18.16
C LEU A 292 17.32 -23.01 18.67
N SER A 293 16.60 -23.88 17.94
CA SER A 293 16.46 -25.29 18.30
C SER A 293 17.72 -26.12 18.02
N GLY A 294 18.68 -25.60 17.24
CA GLY A 294 19.89 -26.34 16.85
C GLY A 294 19.65 -27.56 15.95
N LEU A 295 18.43 -27.76 15.44
CA LEU A 295 18.11 -28.88 14.56
C LEU A 295 18.80 -28.76 13.21
N PRO A 296 19.33 -29.88 12.67
CA PRO A 296 19.97 -29.88 11.37
C PRO A 296 19.00 -29.51 10.24
N VAL A 297 19.53 -28.92 9.17
CA VAL A 297 18.76 -28.61 7.96
C VAL A 297 18.75 -29.86 7.08
N GLU A 298 17.60 -30.50 6.94
CA GLU A 298 17.41 -31.52 5.92
C GLU A 298 17.16 -30.84 4.58
N VAL A 299 18.17 -30.79 3.72
CA VAL A 299 18.05 -30.34 2.34
C VAL A 299 17.63 -31.54 1.49
N HIS A 300 16.39 -31.54 1.04
CA HIS A 300 15.93 -32.54 0.07
C HIS A 300 16.60 -32.29 -1.29
N GLY A 301 17.16 -33.36 -1.87
CA GLY A 301 17.92 -33.30 -3.11
C GLY A 301 17.12 -32.68 -4.26
N SER A 302 17.65 -31.60 -4.83
CA SER A 302 17.06 -30.92 -5.98
C SER A 302 17.73 -31.36 -7.25
N LEU A 303 16.95 -31.64 -8.30
CA LEU A 303 17.46 -31.83 -9.65
C LEU A 303 17.69 -30.44 -10.27
N PHE A 304 18.93 -30.13 -10.65
CA PHE A 304 19.27 -28.86 -11.28
C PHE A 304 19.36 -29.05 -12.81
N LEU A 305 18.64 -28.23 -13.54
CA LEU A 305 18.85 -28.07 -14.97
C LEU A 305 19.92 -27.00 -15.19
N TYR A 306 20.98 -27.40 -15.89
CA TYR A 306 22.09 -26.52 -16.23
C TYR A 306 21.95 -26.04 -17.68
N VAL A 307 22.06 -24.73 -17.90
CA VAL A 307 22.31 -24.16 -19.23
C VAL A 307 23.69 -23.55 -19.21
N GLY A 308 24.65 -24.24 -19.82
CA GLY A 308 26.07 -23.92 -19.73
C GLY A 308 26.61 -24.13 -18.30
N LYS A 309 27.33 -23.12 -17.75
CA LYS A 309 27.84 -23.14 -16.37
C LYS A 309 26.84 -22.57 -15.33
N LYS A 310 25.62 -22.21 -15.74
CA LYS A 310 24.62 -21.58 -14.86
C LYS A 310 23.46 -22.53 -14.60
N HIS A 311 23.03 -22.59 -13.33
CA HIS A 311 21.80 -23.26 -12.94
C HIS A 311 20.61 -22.42 -13.42
N VAL A 312 19.73 -22.97 -14.23
CA VAL A 312 18.58 -22.25 -14.77
C VAL A 312 17.28 -22.71 -14.10
N VAL A 313 17.15 -23.98 -13.79
CA VAL A 313 15.95 -24.55 -13.16
C VAL A 313 16.36 -25.62 -12.14
N ALA A 314 15.73 -25.60 -10.96
CA ALA A 314 15.85 -26.66 -9.96
C ALA A 314 14.54 -27.47 -9.93
N PHE A 315 14.61 -28.76 -10.23
CA PHE A 315 13.52 -29.71 -10.04
C PHE A 315 13.83 -30.62 -8.85
N ASP A 316 12.84 -30.89 -8.02
CA ASP A 316 12.97 -31.81 -6.91
C ASP A 316 12.59 -33.24 -7.33
N LYS A 317 13.40 -34.23 -6.94
CA LYS A 317 13.12 -35.65 -7.22
C LYS A 317 11.94 -36.22 -6.42
N GLY A 318 11.48 -35.52 -5.38
CA GLY A 318 10.46 -36.06 -4.46
C GLY A 318 9.14 -35.31 -4.43
N GLY A 319 8.93 -34.28 -5.24
CA GLY A 319 8.00 -33.26 -4.82
C GLY A 319 6.81 -32.92 -5.69
N ILE A 320 6.38 -33.73 -6.64
CA ILE A 320 5.03 -33.54 -7.20
C ILE A 320 4.04 -34.22 -6.24
N THR A 321 3.68 -33.52 -5.19
CA THR A 321 2.61 -33.97 -4.30
C THR A 321 1.26 -33.82 -5.00
N THR A 322 0.28 -34.65 -4.67
CA THR A 322 -1.11 -34.54 -5.16
C THR A 322 -1.65 -33.11 -4.95
N VAL A 323 -1.27 -32.46 -3.85
CA VAL A 323 -1.63 -31.07 -3.52
C VAL A 323 -1.03 -30.11 -4.53
N SER A 324 0.25 -30.25 -4.89
CA SER A 324 0.89 -29.37 -5.89
C SER A 324 0.23 -29.53 -7.26
N VAL A 325 -0.10 -30.75 -7.68
CA VAL A 325 -0.82 -31.00 -8.94
C VAL A 325 -2.21 -30.35 -8.92
N ALA A 326 -2.94 -30.52 -7.84
CA ALA A 326 -4.27 -29.92 -7.69
C ALA A 326 -4.22 -28.39 -7.75
N LEU A 327 -3.26 -27.76 -7.04
CA LEU A 327 -3.09 -26.31 -7.04
C LEU A 327 -2.67 -25.78 -8.42
N TRP A 328 -1.76 -26.46 -9.12
CA TRP A 328 -1.39 -26.10 -10.49
C TRP A 328 -2.55 -26.25 -11.47
N SER A 329 -3.32 -27.34 -11.35
CA SER A 329 -4.50 -27.55 -12.19
C SER A 329 -5.57 -26.48 -11.95
N LEU A 330 -5.80 -26.12 -10.69
CA LEU A 330 -6.74 -25.06 -10.33
C LEU A 330 -6.26 -23.69 -10.83
N LEU A 331 -4.97 -23.38 -10.70
CA LEU A 331 -4.38 -22.14 -11.23
C LEU A 331 -4.55 -22.05 -12.75
N LEU A 332 -4.26 -23.13 -13.47
CA LEU A 332 -4.42 -23.17 -14.92
C LEU A 332 -5.89 -23.03 -15.33
N LEU A 333 -6.80 -23.71 -14.62
CA LEU A 333 -8.25 -23.61 -14.87
C LEU A 333 -8.77 -22.19 -14.68
N LEU A 334 -8.46 -21.54 -13.55
CA LEU A 334 -8.89 -20.18 -13.26
C LEU A 334 -8.26 -19.17 -14.23
N THR A 335 -6.97 -19.36 -14.58
CA THR A 335 -6.30 -18.52 -15.57
C THR A 335 -6.96 -18.64 -16.94
N ALA A 336 -7.22 -19.87 -17.39
CA ALA A 336 -7.93 -20.12 -18.65
C ALA A 336 -9.35 -19.49 -18.64
N SER A 337 -10.09 -19.69 -17.55
CA SER A 337 -11.43 -19.07 -17.37
C SER A 337 -11.35 -17.54 -17.46
N TYR A 338 -10.43 -16.92 -16.73
CA TYR A 338 -10.29 -15.47 -16.70
C TYR A 338 -10.04 -14.87 -18.08
N PHE A 339 -9.14 -15.47 -18.87
CA PHE A 339 -8.82 -14.99 -20.22
C PHE A 339 -9.88 -15.36 -21.28
N THR A 340 -10.80 -16.28 -20.99
CA THR A 340 -11.87 -16.72 -21.92
C THR A 340 -13.28 -16.26 -21.49
N GLY A 341 -13.38 -15.21 -20.69
CA GLY A 341 -14.65 -14.58 -20.31
C GLY A 341 -15.17 -14.88 -18.90
N GLY A 342 -14.34 -15.48 -18.02
CA GLY A 342 -14.69 -15.62 -16.59
C GLY A 342 -15.79 -16.64 -16.31
N TRP A 343 -15.88 -17.72 -17.10
CA TRP A 343 -16.97 -18.69 -17.00
C TRP A 343 -17.01 -19.47 -15.67
N VAL A 344 -15.85 -19.68 -14.99
CA VAL A 344 -15.84 -20.31 -13.65
C VAL A 344 -16.47 -19.37 -12.62
N ALA A 345 -16.08 -18.11 -12.59
CA ALA A 345 -16.66 -17.12 -11.69
C ALA A 345 -18.16 -16.94 -11.96
N SER A 346 -18.56 -16.91 -13.23
CA SER A 346 -19.96 -16.82 -13.64
C SER A 346 -20.78 -18.03 -13.18
N ALA A 347 -20.27 -19.25 -13.36
CA ALA A 347 -20.95 -20.47 -12.91
C ALA A 347 -21.14 -20.52 -11.39
N ILE A 348 -20.09 -20.12 -10.62
CA ILE A 348 -20.18 -20.04 -9.16
C ILE A 348 -21.16 -18.95 -8.75
N ARG A 349 -21.10 -17.79 -9.35
CA ARG A 349 -22.03 -16.68 -9.12
C ARG A 349 -23.48 -17.13 -9.30
N ASP A 350 -23.79 -17.73 -10.44
CA ASP A 350 -25.15 -18.14 -10.78
C ASP A 350 -25.67 -19.24 -9.86
N ALA A 351 -24.80 -20.18 -9.48
CA ALA A 351 -25.12 -21.21 -8.48
C ALA A 351 -25.43 -20.61 -7.10
N VAL A 352 -24.66 -19.59 -6.66
CA VAL A 352 -24.89 -18.93 -5.36
C VAL A 352 -26.16 -18.04 -5.42
N ILE A 353 -26.41 -17.35 -6.53
CA ILE A 353 -27.63 -16.56 -6.70
C ILE A 353 -28.86 -17.50 -6.61
N ALA A 354 -28.86 -18.59 -7.37
CA ALA A 354 -29.98 -19.54 -7.39
C ALA A 354 -30.14 -20.33 -6.09
N GLY A 355 -29.03 -20.81 -5.53
CA GLY A 355 -29.06 -21.71 -4.37
C GLY A 355 -29.10 -21.03 -3.01
N VAL A 356 -28.65 -19.76 -2.90
CA VAL A 356 -28.53 -19.05 -1.63
C VAL A 356 -29.30 -17.72 -1.63
N LEU A 357 -29.02 -16.80 -2.54
CA LEU A 357 -29.58 -15.46 -2.48
C LEU A 357 -31.08 -15.47 -2.78
N THR A 358 -31.52 -16.22 -3.77
CA THR A 358 -32.94 -16.33 -4.13
C THR A 358 -33.78 -16.95 -3.01
N PRO A 359 -33.40 -18.09 -2.42
CA PRO A 359 -34.11 -18.65 -1.27
C PRO A 359 -34.17 -17.73 -0.04
N LEU A 360 -33.13 -16.87 0.14
CA LEU A 360 -33.09 -15.87 1.22
C LEU A 360 -33.83 -14.56 0.89
N GLY A 361 -34.50 -14.49 -0.26
CA GLY A 361 -35.22 -13.28 -0.70
C GLY A 361 -34.30 -12.09 -1.05
N GLN A 362 -33.00 -12.33 -1.24
CA GLN A 362 -32.00 -11.29 -1.56
C GLN A 362 -31.85 -11.09 -3.07
N THR A 363 -32.96 -10.83 -3.76
CA THR A 363 -33.03 -10.70 -5.24
C THR A 363 -33.00 -9.24 -5.73
N ARG A 364 -32.73 -8.28 -4.85
CA ARG A 364 -32.64 -6.86 -5.23
C ARG A 364 -31.53 -6.64 -6.27
N PRO A 365 -31.78 -5.91 -7.36
CA PRO A 365 -30.78 -5.65 -8.43
C PRO A 365 -29.45 -5.14 -7.89
N LYS A 366 -29.46 -4.24 -6.90
CA LYS A 366 -28.25 -3.74 -6.24
C LYS A 366 -27.45 -4.82 -5.51
N THR A 367 -28.12 -5.78 -4.86
CA THR A 367 -27.46 -6.90 -4.18
C THR A 367 -26.81 -7.84 -5.19
N ILE A 368 -27.51 -8.17 -6.27
CA ILE A 368 -26.97 -9.01 -7.34
C ILE A 368 -25.79 -8.34 -8.02
N PHE A 369 -25.88 -7.05 -8.34
CA PHE A 369 -24.78 -6.26 -8.93
C PHE A 369 -23.55 -6.25 -8.04
N LEU A 370 -23.71 -5.95 -6.74
CA LEU A 370 -22.61 -5.96 -5.78
C LEU A 370 -21.96 -7.35 -5.69
N PHE A 371 -22.76 -8.40 -5.61
CA PHE A 371 -22.26 -9.78 -5.57
C PHE A 371 -21.51 -10.17 -6.85
N THR A 372 -21.99 -9.77 -8.01
CA THR A 372 -21.32 -10.00 -9.30
C THR A 372 -19.93 -9.34 -9.32
N ASN A 373 -19.83 -8.09 -8.88
CA ASN A 373 -18.54 -7.39 -8.82
C ASN A 373 -17.57 -8.06 -7.84
N VAL A 374 -18.07 -8.51 -6.69
CA VAL A 374 -17.25 -9.26 -5.72
C VAL A 374 -16.73 -10.56 -6.32
N MET A 375 -17.57 -11.29 -7.07
CA MET A 375 -17.16 -12.55 -7.72
C MET A 375 -16.12 -12.36 -8.81
N ASN A 376 -16.26 -11.31 -9.62
CA ASN A 376 -15.27 -10.98 -10.66
C ASN A 376 -13.91 -10.60 -10.06
N GLY A 377 -13.92 -9.78 -9.01
CA GLY A 377 -12.69 -9.45 -8.26
C GLY A 377 -12.09 -10.65 -7.54
N PHE A 378 -12.92 -11.57 -7.06
CA PHE A 378 -12.46 -12.79 -6.39
C PHE A 378 -11.71 -13.73 -7.35
N GLU A 379 -12.13 -13.87 -8.60
CA GLU A 379 -11.44 -14.72 -9.59
C GLU A 379 -10.01 -14.22 -9.83
N GLU A 380 -9.83 -12.92 -10.06
CA GLU A 380 -8.50 -12.30 -10.23
C GLU A 380 -7.62 -12.51 -9.00
N MET A 381 -8.16 -12.25 -7.81
CA MET A 381 -7.43 -12.43 -6.56
C MET A 381 -7.12 -13.90 -6.26
N ALA A 382 -7.99 -14.84 -6.63
CA ALA A 382 -7.76 -16.28 -6.46
C ALA A 382 -6.57 -16.76 -7.30
N ILE A 383 -6.44 -16.31 -8.54
CA ILE A 383 -5.26 -16.59 -9.40
C ILE A 383 -3.99 -16.09 -8.72
N TYR A 384 -4.01 -14.86 -8.23
CA TYR A 384 -2.88 -14.26 -7.54
C TYR A 384 -2.47 -15.03 -6.27
N TRP A 385 -3.46 -15.38 -5.42
CA TRP A 385 -3.19 -16.15 -4.19
C TRP A 385 -2.67 -17.55 -4.48
N LEU A 386 -3.22 -18.24 -5.47
CA LEU A 386 -2.75 -19.56 -5.87
C LEU A 386 -1.30 -19.53 -6.35
N ALA A 387 -0.95 -18.54 -7.17
CA ALA A 387 0.42 -18.36 -7.63
C ALA A 387 1.39 -18.12 -6.45
N ILE A 388 1.00 -17.26 -5.50
CA ILE A 388 1.78 -16.99 -4.29
C ILE A 388 1.90 -18.24 -3.42
N LEU A 389 0.83 -18.98 -3.19
CA LEU A 389 0.83 -20.20 -2.37
C LEU A 389 1.71 -21.29 -2.99
N LEU A 390 1.71 -21.43 -4.31
CA LEU A 390 2.60 -22.34 -5.04
C LEU A 390 4.07 -21.95 -4.88
N CYS A 391 4.38 -20.67 -5.07
CA CYS A 391 5.73 -20.14 -4.85
C CYS A 391 6.17 -20.33 -3.39
N TYR A 392 5.28 -20.06 -2.45
CA TYR A 392 5.54 -20.25 -1.02
C TYR A 392 5.78 -21.71 -0.65
N HIS A 393 4.96 -22.62 -1.15
CA HIS A 393 5.13 -24.07 -0.91
C HIS A 393 6.50 -24.53 -1.37
N ARG A 394 6.91 -24.10 -2.57
CA ARG A 394 8.22 -24.41 -3.12
C ARG A 394 9.37 -23.81 -2.31
N MET A 395 9.25 -22.56 -1.92
CA MET A 395 10.24 -21.88 -1.07
C MET A 395 10.42 -22.62 0.27
N LYS A 396 9.32 -23.03 0.90
CA LYS A 396 9.33 -23.77 2.16
C LYS A 396 10.10 -25.09 2.06
N GLU A 397 9.90 -25.82 0.97
CA GLU A 397 10.64 -27.08 0.69
C GLU A 397 12.13 -26.80 0.51
N LEU A 398 12.49 -25.82 -0.33
CA LEU A 398 13.88 -25.45 -0.60
C LEU A 398 14.64 -24.97 0.66
N LEU A 399 13.92 -24.37 1.62
CA LEU A 399 14.47 -23.95 2.90
C LEU A 399 14.46 -25.07 3.96
N GLY A 400 14.03 -26.29 3.63
CA GLY A 400 13.92 -27.42 4.57
C GLY A 400 12.89 -27.19 5.69
N LEU A 401 11.90 -26.34 5.47
CA LEU A 401 10.81 -26.08 6.41
C LEU A 401 9.65 -27.04 6.18
N THR A 402 9.92 -28.36 6.29
CA THR A 402 8.90 -29.39 6.22
C THR A 402 7.98 -29.34 7.45
N THR A 403 6.79 -29.92 7.36
CA THR A 403 5.86 -29.97 8.49
C THR A 403 6.48 -30.67 9.71
N ALA A 404 7.29 -31.70 9.49
CA ALA A 404 7.99 -32.42 10.56
C ALA A 404 9.06 -31.54 11.21
N SER A 405 9.93 -30.89 10.42
CA SER A 405 11.00 -30.03 10.94
C SER A 405 10.45 -28.82 11.71
N VAL A 406 9.37 -28.21 11.19
CA VAL A 406 8.69 -27.08 11.85
C VAL A 406 8.07 -27.52 13.17
N ARG A 407 7.44 -28.70 13.22
CA ARG A 407 6.85 -29.25 14.45
C ARG A 407 7.93 -29.58 15.47
N ALA A 408 9.01 -30.24 15.07
CA ALA A 408 10.14 -30.56 15.95
C ALA A 408 10.78 -29.30 16.56
N ALA A 409 11.03 -28.27 15.75
CA ALA A 409 11.55 -27.00 16.25
C ALA A 409 10.58 -26.29 17.22
N ALA A 410 9.27 -26.36 16.95
CA ALA A 410 8.25 -25.77 17.79
C ALA A 410 8.09 -26.48 19.16
N GLN A 411 8.40 -27.76 19.24
CA GLN A 411 8.42 -28.52 20.51
C GLN A 411 9.61 -28.13 21.39
N GLN A 412 10.75 -27.75 20.79
CA GLN A 412 11.96 -27.39 21.52
C GLN A 412 12.02 -25.90 21.89
N VAL A 413 11.49 -25.01 21.03
CA VAL A 413 11.61 -23.56 21.20
C VAL A 413 10.24 -22.91 21.06
N SER A 414 9.75 -22.33 22.14
CA SER A 414 8.48 -21.61 22.18
C SER A 414 8.57 -20.25 21.45
N TRP A 415 7.41 -19.69 21.07
CA TRP A 415 7.33 -18.36 20.47
C TRP A 415 7.89 -17.25 21.39
N ARG A 416 7.74 -17.41 22.72
CA ARG A 416 8.27 -16.47 23.71
C ARG A 416 9.79 -16.48 23.72
N GLU A 417 10.41 -17.63 23.57
CA GLU A 417 11.86 -17.77 23.48
C GLU A 417 12.41 -17.14 22.21
N VAL A 418 11.75 -17.33 21.07
CA VAL A 418 12.12 -16.64 19.82
C VAL A 418 12.09 -15.13 20.00
N LEU A 419 11.03 -14.58 20.59
CA LEU A 419 10.92 -13.13 20.82
C LEU A 419 11.96 -12.60 21.83
N ARG A 420 12.39 -13.42 22.79
CA ARG A 420 13.46 -13.04 23.74
C ARG A 420 14.84 -13.08 23.10
N ALA A 421 15.12 -14.14 22.35
CA ALA A 421 16.45 -14.41 21.79
C ALA A 421 16.73 -13.63 20.48
N CYS A 422 15.68 -13.29 19.70
CA CYS A 422 15.81 -12.60 18.42
C CYS A 422 15.24 -11.16 18.50
N PRO A 423 16.09 -10.12 18.65
CA PRO A 423 15.64 -8.74 18.72
C PRO A 423 14.87 -8.29 17.46
N ALA A 424 15.25 -8.80 16.27
CA ALA A 424 14.55 -8.51 15.02
C ALA A 424 13.12 -9.06 15.02
N ALA A 425 12.89 -10.28 15.54
CA ALA A 425 11.56 -10.88 15.66
C ALA A 425 10.69 -10.11 16.66
N ARG A 426 11.26 -9.67 17.78
CA ARG A 426 10.55 -8.83 18.76
C ARG A 426 10.14 -7.49 18.17
N TYR A 427 11.04 -6.83 17.45
CA TYR A 427 10.75 -5.56 16.79
C TYR A 427 9.69 -5.72 15.67
N ALA A 428 9.80 -6.76 14.87
CA ALA A 428 8.80 -7.09 13.85
C ALA A 428 7.41 -7.32 14.47
N ALA A 429 7.34 -8.06 15.60
CA ALA A 429 6.08 -8.26 16.32
C ALA A 429 5.47 -6.94 16.83
N CYS A 430 6.31 -6.01 17.30
CA CYS A 430 5.85 -4.67 17.67
C CYS A 430 5.26 -3.90 16.48
N LEU A 431 5.92 -3.93 15.30
CA LEU A 431 5.42 -3.26 14.09
C LEU A 431 4.10 -3.87 13.59
N ILE A 432 3.96 -5.21 13.64
CA ILE A 432 2.72 -5.91 13.30
C ILE A 432 1.60 -5.50 14.26
N GLY A 433 1.86 -5.56 15.57
CA GLY A 433 0.90 -5.12 16.58
C GLY A 433 0.48 -3.67 16.40
N LEU A 434 1.43 -2.79 16.09
CA LEU A 434 1.17 -1.39 15.79
C LEU A 434 0.28 -1.21 14.56
N GLY A 435 0.54 -1.93 13.47
CA GLY A 435 -0.30 -1.90 12.28
C GLY A 435 -1.73 -2.35 12.55
N LEU A 436 -1.91 -3.40 13.34
CA LEU A 436 -3.25 -3.85 13.75
C LEU A 436 -3.96 -2.81 14.64
N CYS A 437 -3.24 -2.23 15.60
CA CYS A 437 -3.79 -1.18 16.49
C CYS A 437 -4.15 0.10 15.72
N ASN A 438 -3.35 0.48 14.71
CA ASN A 438 -3.65 1.62 13.84
C ASN A 438 -5.01 1.46 13.14
N ASN A 439 -5.33 0.26 12.70
CA ASN A 439 -6.61 -0.03 12.07
C ASN A 439 -7.79 -0.03 13.07
N LEU A 440 -7.55 -0.37 14.35
CA LEU A 440 -8.61 -0.35 15.37
C LEU A 440 -9.17 1.06 15.62
N VAL A 441 -8.40 2.10 15.35
CA VAL A 441 -8.89 3.49 15.42
C VAL A 441 -10.12 3.70 14.52
N MET A 442 -10.16 2.99 13.37
CA MET A 442 -11.27 3.07 12.42
C MET A 442 -12.60 2.48 12.94
N ILE A 443 -12.64 1.91 14.14
CA ILE A 443 -13.89 1.43 14.75
C ILE A 443 -14.88 2.57 14.99
N ALA A 444 -14.36 3.78 15.17
CA ALA A 444 -15.18 4.99 15.34
C ALA A 444 -15.75 5.52 14.00
N ALA A 445 -15.21 5.06 12.86
CA ALA A 445 -15.65 5.51 11.55
C ALA A 445 -16.89 4.76 11.05
N PRO A 446 -17.80 5.41 10.31
CA PRO A 446 -19.01 4.77 9.77
C PRO A 446 -18.69 3.70 8.71
N THR A 447 -17.50 3.74 8.10
CA THR A 447 -17.00 2.76 7.13
C THR A 447 -15.51 2.53 7.33
N PHE A 448 -15.04 1.32 7.02
CA PHE A 448 -13.61 0.99 7.03
C PHE A 448 -13.21 0.28 5.74
N PRO A 449 -12.95 1.02 4.65
CA PRO A 449 -12.52 0.44 3.39
C PRO A 449 -11.05 -0.03 3.46
N GLY A 450 -10.69 -1.04 2.66
CA GLY A 450 -9.34 -1.62 2.61
C GLY A 450 -8.23 -0.58 2.37
N ARG A 451 -8.49 0.45 1.56
CA ARG A 451 -7.55 1.57 1.33
C ARG A 451 -7.12 2.31 2.61
N ALA A 452 -7.97 2.37 3.64
CA ALA A 452 -7.63 3.00 4.91
C ALA A 452 -6.57 2.22 5.72
N THR A 453 -6.25 0.99 5.34
CA THR A 453 -5.20 0.17 5.96
C THR A 453 -3.80 0.42 5.39
N PHE A 454 -3.64 1.37 4.48
CA PHE A 454 -2.38 1.68 3.77
C PHE A 454 -1.16 1.76 4.70
N SER A 455 -1.23 2.61 5.71
CA SER A 455 -0.12 2.82 6.66
C SER A 455 0.18 1.55 7.48
N SER A 456 -0.84 0.80 7.85
CA SER A 456 -0.70 -0.48 8.54
C SER A 456 0.00 -1.51 7.66
N ALA A 457 -0.37 -1.61 6.38
CA ALA A 457 0.30 -2.48 5.43
C ALA A 457 1.78 -2.11 5.26
N ALA A 458 2.13 -0.82 5.20
CA ALA A 458 3.52 -0.36 5.19
C ALA A 458 4.29 -0.76 6.46
N MET A 459 3.64 -0.77 7.65
CA MET A 459 4.25 -1.27 8.89
C MET A 459 4.53 -2.77 8.84
N PHE A 460 3.66 -3.57 8.22
CA PHE A 460 3.92 -5.01 8.00
C PHE A 460 5.09 -5.24 7.04
N VAL A 461 5.21 -4.44 5.99
CA VAL A 461 6.39 -4.47 5.10
C VAL A 461 7.66 -4.13 5.88
N ALA A 462 7.64 -3.09 6.72
CA ALA A 462 8.76 -2.75 7.60
C ALA A 462 9.11 -3.90 8.57
N ALA A 463 8.11 -4.61 9.10
CA ALA A 463 8.31 -5.77 9.98
C ALA A 463 9.03 -6.92 9.25
N LEU A 464 8.62 -7.24 8.03
CA LEU A 464 9.30 -8.23 7.20
C LEU A 464 10.75 -7.82 6.93
N LEU A 465 10.96 -6.58 6.49
CA LEU A 465 12.32 -6.09 6.20
C LEU A 465 13.21 -6.08 7.44
N ALA A 466 12.65 -5.84 8.63
CA ALA A 466 13.40 -5.93 9.89
C ALA A 466 13.88 -7.36 10.15
N LEU A 467 13.03 -8.37 9.92
CA LEU A 467 13.41 -9.78 10.02
C LEU A 467 14.47 -10.16 8.98
N LEU A 468 14.30 -9.74 7.74
CA LEU A 468 15.26 -10.01 6.64
C LEU A 468 16.59 -9.27 6.82
N ASN A 469 16.63 -8.22 7.65
CA ASN A 469 17.86 -7.54 7.98
C ASN A 469 18.71 -8.30 9.03
N ASP A 470 18.12 -9.28 9.74
CA ASP A 470 18.88 -10.20 10.59
C ASP A 470 19.83 -11.05 9.71
N PRO A 471 21.15 -11.03 9.96
CA PRO A 471 22.12 -11.72 9.12
C PRO A 471 21.83 -13.21 8.92
N SER A 472 21.30 -13.86 9.95
CA SER A 472 21.02 -15.30 9.94
C SER A 472 19.80 -15.66 9.11
N VAL A 473 18.77 -14.82 9.11
CA VAL A 473 17.60 -14.99 8.25
C VAL A 473 17.95 -14.64 6.80
N ARG A 474 18.67 -13.55 6.63
CA ARG A 474 19.09 -13.06 5.32
C ARG A 474 19.92 -14.08 4.55
N SER A 475 20.87 -14.73 5.20
CA SER A 475 21.73 -15.75 4.54
C SER A 475 20.90 -16.88 3.95
N GLU A 476 19.86 -17.34 4.63
CA GLU A 476 18.97 -18.42 4.17
C GLU A 476 18.17 -18.01 2.92
N PHE A 477 17.58 -16.80 2.90
CA PHE A 477 16.84 -16.31 1.74
C PHE A 477 17.70 -16.06 0.51
N PHE A 478 19.02 -15.86 0.69
CA PHE A 478 19.98 -15.67 -0.39
C PHE A 478 20.72 -16.94 -0.81
N LEU A 479 20.34 -18.10 -0.29
CA LEU A 479 20.87 -19.39 -0.77
C LEU A 479 20.64 -19.55 -2.29
N PRO A 480 21.54 -20.23 -3.00
CA PRO A 480 21.37 -20.53 -4.42
C PRO A 480 20.04 -21.22 -4.74
N ALA A 481 19.57 -22.10 -3.86
CA ALA A 481 18.27 -22.78 -3.99
C ALA A 481 17.07 -21.80 -4.10
N CYS A 482 17.13 -20.64 -3.44
CA CYS A 482 16.07 -19.63 -3.50
C CYS A 482 16.20 -18.65 -4.68
N ARG A 483 17.21 -18.83 -5.54
CA ARG A 483 17.48 -17.92 -6.67
C ARG A 483 16.29 -17.84 -7.62
N LEU A 484 15.74 -18.99 -8.00
CA LEU A 484 14.59 -19.07 -8.92
C LEU A 484 13.38 -18.31 -8.40
N LEU A 485 13.11 -18.37 -7.07
CA LEU A 485 12.00 -17.65 -6.46
C LEU A 485 12.21 -16.14 -6.49
N ARG A 486 13.44 -15.68 -6.31
CA ARG A 486 13.78 -14.25 -6.43
C ARG A 486 13.61 -13.77 -7.87
N GLU A 487 14.03 -14.58 -8.83
CA GLU A 487 13.85 -14.31 -10.27
C GLU A 487 12.37 -14.32 -10.65
N ALA A 488 11.57 -15.26 -10.14
CA ALA A 488 10.12 -15.30 -10.33
C ALA A 488 9.43 -14.06 -9.74
N ALA A 489 9.82 -13.61 -8.54
CA ALA A 489 9.30 -12.39 -7.94
C ALA A 489 9.65 -11.14 -8.77
N PHE A 490 10.87 -11.10 -9.32
CA PHE A 490 11.28 -10.03 -10.24
C PHE A 490 10.48 -10.06 -11.56
N LEU A 491 10.24 -11.24 -12.13
CA LEU A 491 9.41 -11.38 -13.34
C LEU A 491 7.96 -10.97 -13.07
N LEU A 492 7.41 -11.30 -11.90
CA LEU A 492 6.07 -10.86 -11.50
C LEU A 492 6.01 -9.33 -11.39
N LEU A 493 7.03 -8.70 -10.82
CA LEU A 493 7.15 -7.24 -10.79
C LEU A 493 7.22 -6.66 -12.20
N ALA A 494 8.08 -7.22 -13.06
CA ALA A 494 8.25 -6.75 -14.43
C ALA A 494 6.94 -6.89 -15.23
N TYR A 495 6.25 -8.01 -15.08
CA TYR A 495 4.95 -8.25 -15.74
C TYR A 495 3.88 -7.28 -15.24
N THR A 496 3.66 -7.20 -13.92
CA THR A 496 2.62 -6.32 -13.36
C THR A 496 2.94 -4.85 -13.59
N GLY A 497 4.21 -4.47 -13.52
CA GLY A 497 4.66 -3.10 -13.79
C GLY A 497 4.51 -2.72 -15.27
N ALA A 498 4.89 -3.61 -16.19
CA ALA A 498 4.71 -3.37 -17.63
C ALA A 498 3.24 -3.28 -18.00
N ALA A 499 2.41 -4.20 -17.48
CA ALA A 499 0.97 -4.16 -17.72
C ALA A 499 0.33 -2.88 -17.18
N ALA A 500 0.70 -2.44 -15.98
CA ALA A 500 0.22 -1.18 -15.41
C ALA A 500 0.64 0.03 -16.27
N LEU A 501 1.90 0.08 -16.72
CA LEU A 501 2.38 1.16 -17.60
C LEU A 501 1.66 1.18 -18.96
N LEU A 502 1.44 0.02 -19.57
CA LEU A 502 0.72 -0.07 -20.84
C LEU A 502 -0.73 0.41 -20.71
N LEU A 503 -1.44 -0.09 -19.68
CA LEU A 503 -2.82 0.31 -19.40
C LEU A 503 -2.94 1.81 -19.12
N THR A 504 -2.09 2.36 -18.28
CA THR A 504 -2.11 3.79 -17.97
C THR A 504 -1.75 4.63 -19.18
N HIS A 505 -0.81 4.18 -20.04
CA HIS A 505 -0.46 4.86 -21.27
C HIS A 505 -1.64 4.90 -22.25
N GLU A 506 -2.34 3.79 -22.46
CA GLU A 506 -3.53 3.75 -23.30
C GLU A 506 -4.60 4.71 -22.80
N MET A 507 -4.95 4.62 -21.50
CA MET A 507 -5.94 5.51 -20.90
C MET A 507 -5.53 6.98 -20.98
N GLY A 508 -4.26 7.31 -20.70
CA GLY A 508 -3.77 8.69 -20.77
C GLY A 508 -3.78 9.25 -22.20
N THR A 509 -3.53 8.41 -23.20
CA THR A 509 -3.61 8.82 -24.62
C THR A 509 -5.05 9.10 -25.05
N GLU A 510 -5.99 8.26 -24.65
CA GLU A 510 -7.41 8.44 -24.94
C GLU A 510 -7.98 9.67 -24.19
N ASP A 511 -7.60 9.86 -22.94
CA ASP A 511 -8.01 11.03 -22.15
C ASP A 511 -7.46 12.34 -22.76
N ALA A 512 -6.20 12.36 -23.18
CA ALA A 512 -5.62 13.53 -23.87
C ALA A 512 -6.38 13.88 -25.16
N ALA A 513 -6.84 12.88 -25.91
CA ALA A 513 -7.66 13.10 -27.10
C ALA A 513 -9.04 13.69 -26.74
N ARG A 514 -9.64 13.28 -25.62
CA ARG A 514 -10.90 13.85 -25.10
C ARG A 514 -10.72 15.31 -24.67
N ILE A 515 -9.67 15.62 -23.94
CA ILE A 515 -9.36 16.99 -23.52
C ILE A 515 -9.19 17.90 -24.75
N ALA A 516 -8.46 17.44 -25.78
CA ALA A 516 -8.32 18.19 -27.03
C ALA A 516 -9.68 18.41 -27.76
N GLN A 517 -10.59 17.43 -27.72
CA GLN A 517 -11.94 17.58 -28.25
C GLN A 517 -12.76 18.60 -27.46
N ILE A 518 -12.66 18.61 -26.13
CA ILE A 518 -13.34 19.62 -25.29
C ILE A 518 -12.83 21.02 -25.63
N GLU A 519 -11.52 21.22 -25.74
CA GLU A 519 -10.93 22.51 -26.08
C GLU A 519 -11.39 22.98 -27.45
N ALA A 520 -11.44 22.08 -28.44
CA ALA A 520 -11.95 22.40 -29.78
C ALA A 520 -13.46 22.72 -29.78
N ALA A 521 -14.29 22.00 -29.01
CA ALA A 521 -15.71 22.27 -28.86
C ALA A 521 -15.95 23.65 -28.21
N ARG A 522 -15.24 23.94 -27.13
CA ARG A 522 -15.29 25.24 -26.45
C ARG A 522 -14.90 26.40 -27.36
N ALA A 523 -13.87 26.20 -28.19
CA ALA A 523 -13.45 27.22 -29.16
C ALA A 523 -14.55 27.50 -30.21
N ARG A 524 -15.44 26.53 -30.47
CA ARG A 524 -16.63 26.71 -31.33
C ARG A 524 -17.87 27.20 -30.59
N GLY A 525 -17.80 27.38 -29.27
CA GLY A 525 -18.94 27.74 -28.43
C GLY A 525 -19.90 26.58 -28.14
N GLU A 526 -19.49 25.35 -28.38
CA GLU A 526 -20.26 24.14 -28.08
C GLU A 526 -20.10 23.77 -26.61
N THR A 527 -21.18 23.38 -25.96
CA THR A 527 -21.22 22.98 -24.55
C THR A 527 -21.58 21.52 -24.34
N VAL A 528 -21.86 20.79 -25.43
CA VAL A 528 -22.17 19.36 -25.44
C VAL A 528 -21.06 18.61 -26.15
N VAL A 529 -20.55 17.55 -25.55
CA VAL A 529 -19.50 16.71 -26.12
C VAL A 529 -19.85 15.23 -26.01
N HIS A 530 -19.43 14.44 -27.00
CA HIS A 530 -19.70 13.00 -27.06
C HIS A 530 -18.36 12.27 -27.14
N PHE A 531 -18.13 11.28 -26.23
CA PHE A 531 -16.90 10.51 -26.18
C PHE A 531 -17.17 9.01 -26.30
N PRO A 532 -16.30 8.27 -26.99
CA PRO A 532 -16.26 6.82 -26.80
C PRO A 532 -15.86 6.48 -25.37
N ARG A 533 -16.34 5.35 -24.88
CA ARG A 533 -15.94 4.83 -23.58
C ARG A 533 -14.51 4.33 -23.62
N ILE A 534 -13.74 4.54 -22.53
CA ILE A 534 -12.45 3.89 -22.31
C ILE A 534 -12.72 2.47 -21.79
N GLU A 535 -12.59 1.47 -22.67
CA GLU A 535 -12.97 0.09 -22.32
C GLU A 535 -11.97 -0.64 -21.40
N ASN A 536 -10.72 -0.18 -21.33
CA ASN A 536 -9.65 -0.84 -20.59
C ASN A 536 -9.80 -0.79 -19.05
N THR A 537 -10.72 0.01 -18.54
CA THR A 537 -10.96 0.22 -17.11
C THR A 537 -11.39 -1.04 -16.36
N ARG A 538 -11.93 -2.05 -17.04
CA ARG A 538 -12.48 -3.27 -16.42
C ARG A 538 -11.45 -4.37 -16.16
N ARG A 539 -10.35 -4.36 -16.88
CA ARG A 539 -9.24 -5.29 -16.71
C ARG A 539 -8.08 -4.65 -15.97
N ALA A 540 -8.35 -3.51 -15.33
CA ALA A 540 -7.35 -2.82 -14.55
C ALA A 540 -6.83 -3.74 -13.46
N LEU A 541 -5.55 -4.04 -13.53
CA LEU A 541 -4.83 -4.64 -12.42
C LEU A 541 -5.06 -3.78 -11.18
N ARG A 542 -5.09 -4.37 -9.99
CA ARG A 542 -5.18 -3.63 -8.71
C ARG A 542 -4.21 -2.44 -8.59
N HIS A 543 -3.22 -2.35 -9.48
CA HIS A 543 -2.24 -1.27 -9.55
C HIS A 543 -2.71 -0.08 -10.37
N VAL A 544 -3.80 -0.22 -11.13
CA VAL A 544 -4.40 0.81 -11.95
C VAL A 544 -5.83 1.04 -11.46
N TYR A 545 -6.15 2.27 -11.11
CA TYR A 545 -7.47 2.68 -10.68
C TYR A 545 -7.91 3.86 -11.54
N TYR A 546 -9.03 3.69 -12.22
CA TYR A 546 -9.61 4.72 -13.07
C TYR A 546 -11.13 4.55 -13.11
N GLU A 547 -11.86 5.62 -12.95
CA GLU A 547 -13.31 5.68 -13.20
C GLU A 547 -13.58 6.62 -14.35
N ASP A 548 -14.13 6.06 -15.44
CA ASP A 548 -14.39 6.78 -16.67
C ASP A 548 -15.52 7.82 -16.49
N TRP A 549 -15.72 8.66 -17.46
CA TRP A 549 -16.69 9.77 -17.46
C TRP A 549 -18.15 9.32 -17.57
N ASP A 550 -18.42 8.02 -17.67
CA ASP A 550 -19.75 7.45 -17.42
C ASP A 550 -20.09 7.42 -15.90
N ASN A 551 -19.09 7.57 -15.03
CA ASN A 551 -19.29 7.79 -13.60
C ASN A 551 -19.75 9.23 -13.34
N GLY A 552 -20.86 9.39 -12.63
CA GLY A 552 -21.46 10.70 -12.36
C GLY A 552 -20.49 11.67 -11.66
N VAL A 553 -19.66 11.20 -10.73
CA VAL A 553 -18.70 12.08 -10.01
C VAL A 553 -17.65 12.62 -10.97
N THR A 554 -17.02 11.76 -11.80
CA THR A 554 -16.03 12.19 -12.80
C THR A 554 -16.64 13.14 -13.81
N ARG A 555 -17.82 12.79 -14.35
CA ARG A 555 -18.53 13.57 -15.36
C ARG A 555 -18.94 14.93 -14.83
N ASP A 556 -19.61 14.99 -13.70
CA ASP A 556 -20.20 16.21 -13.16
C ASP A 556 -19.10 17.22 -12.77
N GLY A 557 -18.00 16.75 -12.13
CA GLY A 557 -16.84 17.59 -11.84
C GLY A 557 -16.15 18.11 -13.11
N ALA A 558 -15.98 17.26 -14.14
CA ALA A 558 -15.41 17.70 -15.41
C ALA A 558 -16.32 18.70 -16.15
N MET A 559 -17.64 18.48 -16.16
CA MET A 559 -18.60 19.42 -16.75
C MET A 559 -18.49 20.80 -16.09
N GLU A 560 -18.47 20.85 -14.77
CA GLU A 560 -18.33 22.09 -14.02
C GLU A 560 -17.00 22.79 -14.30
N TYR A 561 -15.88 22.03 -14.27
CA TYR A 561 -14.55 22.57 -14.52
C TYR A 561 -14.37 23.13 -15.94
N PHE A 562 -14.86 22.41 -16.97
CA PHE A 562 -14.74 22.84 -18.36
C PHE A 562 -15.87 23.78 -18.83
N GLY A 563 -16.89 24.00 -18.01
CA GLY A 563 -18.06 24.82 -18.39
C GLY A 563 -18.92 24.15 -19.45
N LEU A 564 -19.07 22.84 -19.42
CA LEU A 564 -19.92 22.05 -20.31
C LEU A 564 -21.30 21.84 -19.70
N THR A 565 -22.32 21.75 -20.55
CA THR A 565 -23.70 21.44 -20.13
C THR A 565 -23.98 19.94 -20.16
N GLU A 566 -23.29 19.20 -21.02
CA GLU A 566 -23.49 17.77 -21.17
C GLU A 566 -22.25 17.05 -21.69
N ILE A 567 -21.94 15.93 -21.07
CA ILE A 567 -20.93 14.96 -21.52
C ILE A 567 -21.64 13.62 -21.70
N GLU A 568 -21.75 13.14 -22.94
CA GLU A 568 -22.31 11.84 -23.25
C GLU A 568 -21.22 10.79 -23.46
N VAL A 569 -21.22 9.78 -22.59
CA VAL A 569 -20.41 8.56 -22.72
C VAL A 569 -21.37 7.38 -22.80
N PRO A 570 -21.29 6.51 -23.83
CA PRO A 570 -22.20 5.38 -23.96
C PRO A 570 -22.18 4.50 -22.72
N PRO A 571 -23.36 4.05 -22.24
CA PRO A 571 -23.40 3.15 -21.10
C PRO A 571 -22.72 1.83 -21.43
N HIS A 572 -22.22 1.17 -20.39
CA HIS A 572 -21.58 -0.12 -20.53
C HIS A 572 -22.54 -1.14 -21.19
N ARG A 573 -22.13 -1.71 -22.32
CA ARG A 573 -22.81 -2.90 -22.85
C ARG A 573 -22.49 -4.07 -21.93
N PRO A 574 -23.49 -4.73 -21.30
CA PRO A 574 -23.24 -5.96 -20.57
C PRO A 574 -22.69 -6.98 -21.56
N GLN A 575 -21.47 -7.42 -21.35
CA GLN A 575 -20.89 -8.58 -22.04
C GLN A 575 -21.43 -9.87 -21.44
#